data_34803932a24f523d2f68884f03ec1d7e
#
_entry.id   34803932a24f523d2f68884f03ec1d7e
#
_cell.length_a   1.000
_cell.length_b   1.000
_cell.length_c   1.000
_cell.angle_alpha   90.00
_cell.angle_beta   90.00
_cell.angle_gamma   90.00
#
_symmetry.space_group_name_H-M   'P 1'
#
loop_
_entity.id
_entity.type
_entity.pdbx_description
1 polymer ?
#
loop_
_entity_poly.entity_id
_entity_poly.type
_entity_poly.pdbx_seq_one_letter_code
_entity_poly.pdbx_strand_id
1 'polypeptide(L)'
;MKIVQSFWSGSQKEFTNSYGWFSYKYNWMSWILSCHQLAKHHKEVELYTDQFGYDILIKKLQLPYTKVHVVLDELNHYNKDLWAIAKIKTFQLQKEPFLHVDGDVFVWESLSEKFRDSNLITQNLEITTDYYRDGWKIIHSKLSFLPEEMNNFHNNKSNLACNMGIIGGNNLDFFKEFTQKSIEFVDKNASNFDELKLDILNFNVFFEQVFFYELASEKKEV
;
A
#
# COMPACT_ATOMS: atom_id res chain seq x y z
N MET A 1 -15.98 1.42 -10.89
CA MET A 1 -14.63 1.20 -10.34
C MET A 1 -14.74 0.12 -9.28
N LYS A 2 -13.94 -0.94 -9.37
CA LYS A 2 -13.93 -2.02 -8.39
C LYS A 2 -13.14 -1.67 -7.14
N ILE A 3 -13.44 -2.30 -6.03
CA ILE A 3 -12.69 -2.16 -4.79
C ILE A 3 -11.72 -3.34 -4.65
N VAL A 4 -10.50 -3.06 -4.24
CA VAL A 4 -9.50 -4.09 -3.95
C VAL A 4 -8.91 -3.89 -2.57
N GLN A 5 -8.61 -4.99 -1.89
CA GLN A 5 -7.82 -5.01 -0.66
C GLN A 5 -6.62 -5.94 -0.84
N SER A 6 -5.54 -5.72 -0.11
CA SER A 6 -4.38 -6.59 -0.13
C SER A 6 -3.96 -7.01 1.27
N PHE A 7 -3.69 -8.28 1.47
CA PHE A 7 -3.11 -8.84 2.68
C PHE A 7 -1.95 -9.76 2.35
N TRP A 8 -0.79 -9.46 2.91
CA TRP A 8 0.39 -10.31 2.85
C TRP A 8 0.96 -10.51 4.24
N SER A 9 1.21 -11.75 4.60
CA SER A 9 1.70 -12.09 5.95
C SER A 9 3.17 -11.74 6.20
N GLY A 10 3.91 -11.35 5.16
CA GLY A 10 5.34 -11.11 5.24
C GLY A 10 6.13 -12.35 5.70
N SER A 11 5.65 -13.55 5.36
CA SER A 11 6.14 -14.85 5.88
C SER A 11 5.92 -15.08 7.40
N GLN A 12 5.25 -14.17 8.10
CA GLN A 12 4.86 -14.33 9.51
C GLN A 12 3.52 -15.06 9.61
N LYS A 13 3.52 -16.36 9.39
CA LYS A 13 2.31 -17.20 9.30
C LYS A 13 1.71 -17.53 10.67
N GLU A 14 1.51 -16.52 11.52
CA GLU A 14 0.94 -16.67 12.86
C GLU A 14 -0.36 -15.89 13.01
N PHE A 15 -1.44 -16.61 13.37
CA PHE A 15 -2.75 -15.99 13.61
C PHE A 15 -2.72 -14.95 14.74
N THR A 16 -1.80 -15.11 15.69
CA THR A 16 -1.63 -14.22 16.86
C THR A 16 -0.75 -13.02 16.57
N ASN A 17 -0.25 -12.86 15.33
CA ASN A 17 0.48 -11.66 14.94
C ASN A 17 -0.47 -10.45 14.92
N SER A 18 -0.04 -9.36 15.53
CA SER A 18 -0.84 -8.15 15.67
C SER A 18 -0.78 -7.23 14.44
N TYR A 19 0.19 -7.41 13.53
CA TYR A 19 0.37 -6.58 12.33
C TYR A 19 0.30 -5.07 12.62
N GLY A 20 0.99 -4.64 13.70
CA GLY A 20 1.01 -3.24 14.13
C GLY A 20 -0.13 -2.82 15.08
N TRP A 21 -1.15 -3.63 15.27
CA TRP A 21 -2.22 -3.36 16.23
C TRP A 21 -1.80 -3.69 17.67
N PHE A 22 -2.50 -3.10 18.64
CA PHE A 22 -2.29 -3.41 20.07
C PHE A 22 -2.51 -4.91 20.37
N SER A 23 -3.35 -5.59 19.62
CA SER A 23 -3.62 -7.03 19.73
C SER A 23 -4.04 -7.60 18.37
N TYR A 24 -3.69 -8.87 18.11
CA TYR A 24 -4.14 -9.60 16.94
C TYR A 24 -5.67 -9.61 16.77
N LYS A 25 -6.41 -9.56 17.88
CA LYS A 25 -7.88 -9.50 17.86
C LYS A 25 -8.38 -8.24 17.17
N TYR A 26 -7.77 -7.09 17.46
CA TYR A 26 -8.15 -5.83 16.80
C TYR A 26 -7.76 -5.82 15.33
N ASN A 27 -6.63 -6.41 14.97
CA ASN A 27 -6.27 -6.60 13.57
C ASN A 27 -7.38 -7.37 12.80
N TRP A 28 -7.80 -8.52 13.30
CA TRP A 28 -8.83 -9.31 12.60
C TRP A 28 -10.22 -8.66 12.66
N MET A 29 -10.56 -7.99 13.75
CA MET A 29 -11.80 -7.20 13.83
C MET A 29 -11.82 -6.05 12.81
N SER A 30 -10.70 -5.41 12.60
CA SER A 30 -10.53 -4.37 11.57
C SER A 30 -10.81 -4.93 10.17
N TRP A 31 -10.17 -6.04 9.80
CA TRP A 31 -10.42 -6.72 8.52
C TRP A 31 -11.89 -7.12 8.34
N ILE A 32 -12.51 -7.66 9.39
CA ILE A 32 -13.93 -8.04 9.37
C ILE A 32 -14.79 -6.81 9.10
N LEU A 33 -14.60 -5.74 9.88
CA LEU A 33 -15.41 -4.52 9.75
C LEU A 33 -15.20 -3.87 8.38
N SER A 34 -13.96 -3.69 7.95
CA SER A 34 -13.62 -3.09 6.66
C SER A 34 -14.26 -3.86 5.50
N CYS A 35 -14.04 -5.17 5.43
CA CYS A 35 -14.60 -6.00 4.36
C CYS A 35 -16.13 -5.96 4.33
N HIS A 36 -16.81 -6.09 5.48
CA HIS A 36 -18.27 -6.04 5.52
C HIS A 36 -18.84 -4.69 5.13
N GLN A 37 -18.18 -3.57 5.52
CA GLN A 37 -18.60 -2.25 5.09
C GLN A 37 -18.39 -2.06 3.58
N LEU A 38 -17.26 -2.51 3.05
CA LEU A 38 -17.03 -2.47 1.60
C LEU A 38 -18.06 -3.30 0.84
N ALA A 39 -18.31 -4.55 1.25
CA ALA A 39 -19.29 -5.44 0.61
C ALA A 39 -20.74 -4.91 0.70
N LYS A 40 -21.06 -4.13 1.74
CA LYS A 40 -22.37 -3.47 1.88
C LYS A 40 -22.60 -2.38 0.83
N HIS A 41 -21.55 -1.65 0.48
CA HIS A 41 -21.65 -0.45 -0.35
C HIS A 41 -21.15 -0.65 -1.79
N HIS A 42 -20.48 -1.78 -2.10
CA HIS A 42 -19.89 -2.03 -3.40
C HIS A 42 -20.22 -3.44 -3.89
N LYS A 43 -20.48 -3.56 -5.19
CA LYS A 43 -20.82 -4.85 -5.82
C LYS A 43 -19.61 -5.77 -6.02
N GLU A 44 -18.45 -5.18 -6.20
CA GLU A 44 -17.19 -5.89 -6.48
C GLU A 44 -16.16 -5.48 -5.46
N VAL A 45 -15.79 -6.43 -4.59
CA VAL A 45 -14.73 -6.28 -3.58
C VAL A 45 -13.81 -7.49 -3.72
N GLU A 46 -12.60 -7.25 -4.23
CA GLU A 46 -11.60 -8.30 -4.48
C GLU A 46 -10.50 -8.28 -3.43
N LEU A 47 -10.03 -9.46 -3.05
CA LEU A 47 -8.88 -9.64 -2.16
C LEU A 47 -7.68 -10.16 -2.95
N TYR A 48 -6.53 -9.53 -2.79
CA TYR A 48 -5.22 -10.01 -3.21
C TYR A 48 -4.45 -10.45 -1.97
N THR A 49 -3.98 -11.69 -1.93
CA THR A 49 -3.42 -12.24 -0.70
C THR A 49 -2.40 -13.35 -0.98
N ASP A 50 -1.63 -13.72 0.05
CA ASP A 50 -0.86 -14.96 0.11
C ASP A 50 -1.74 -16.13 0.59
N GLN A 51 -1.20 -17.35 0.58
CA GLN A 51 -1.93 -18.54 1.02
C GLN A 51 -2.35 -18.43 2.50
N PHE A 52 -1.53 -17.84 3.37
CA PHE A 52 -1.87 -17.68 4.77
C PHE A 52 -3.06 -16.74 4.97
N GLY A 53 -3.08 -15.59 4.29
CA GLY A 53 -4.20 -14.65 4.34
C GLY A 53 -5.49 -15.29 3.79
N TYR A 54 -5.40 -16.09 2.72
CA TYR A 54 -6.54 -16.87 2.23
C TYR A 54 -7.10 -17.81 3.30
N ASP A 55 -6.25 -18.55 3.99
CA ASP A 55 -6.69 -19.50 5.03
C ASP A 55 -7.35 -18.77 6.21
N ILE A 56 -6.91 -17.57 6.55
CA ILE A 56 -7.50 -16.79 7.65
C ILE A 56 -8.75 -16.03 7.18
N LEU A 57 -8.62 -15.16 6.17
CA LEU A 57 -9.70 -14.23 5.80
C LEU A 57 -10.88 -14.96 5.12
N ILE A 58 -10.58 -16.00 4.31
CA ILE A 58 -11.60 -16.70 3.55
C ILE A 58 -12.07 -17.96 4.25
N LYS A 59 -11.16 -18.88 4.61
CA LYS A 59 -11.58 -20.16 5.20
C LYS A 59 -12.05 -20.02 6.65
N LYS A 60 -11.33 -19.23 7.47
CA LYS A 60 -11.61 -19.14 8.91
C LYS A 60 -12.63 -18.04 9.23
N LEU A 61 -12.44 -16.82 8.70
CA LEU A 61 -13.30 -15.67 8.97
C LEU A 61 -14.48 -15.55 7.98
N GLN A 62 -14.45 -16.29 6.86
CA GLN A 62 -15.50 -16.33 5.83
C GLN A 62 -15.91 -14.92 5.34
N LEU A 63 -14.93 -14.05 5.12
CA LEU A 63 -15.19 -12.69 4.66
C LEU A 63 -15.78 -12.68 3.24
N PRO A 64 -16.78 -11.83 2.96
CA PRO A 64 -17.61 -11.88 1.75
C PRO A 64 -16.96 -11.19 0.53
N TYR A 65 -15.67 -11.44 0.27
CA TYR A 65 -15.04 -10.97 -0.96
C TYR A 65 -15.68 -11.61 -2.18
N THR A 66 -15.90 -10.83 -3.23
CA THR A 66 -16.52 -11.33 -4.48
C THR A 66 -15.53 -12.13 -5.31
N LYS A 67 -14.23 -11.86 -5.16
CA LYS A 67 -13.16 -12.59 -5.81
C LYS A 67 -11.90 -12.57 -4.96
N VAL A 68 -11.13 -13.64 -5.01
CA VAL A 68 -9.89 -13.79 -4.23
C VAL A 68 -8.76 -14.25 -5.15
N HIS A 69 -7.64 -13.55 -5.07
CA HIS A 69 -6.43 -13.82 -5.83
C HIS A 69 -5.31 -14.21 -4.86
N VAL A 70 -4.93 -15.48 -4.85
CA VAL A 70 -3.83 -15.98 -4.03
C VAL A 70 -2.53 -15.90 -4.86
N VAL A 71 -1.89 -14.75 -4.82
CA VAL A 71 -0.76 -14.41 -5.71
C VAL A 71 0.40 -13.75 -4.97
N LEU A 72 0.22 -13.32 -3.70
CA LEU A 72 1.26 -12.58 -2.99
C LEU A 72 2.31 -13.46 -2.32
N ASP A 73 2.21 -14.80 -2.42
CA ASP A 73 3.30 -15.71 -2.01
C ASP A 73 4.58 -15.48 -2.82
N GLU A 74 4.48 -14.93 -4.03
CA GLU A 74 5.64 -14.55 -4.84
C GLU A 74 6.52 -13.47 -4.19
N LEU A 75 5.97 -12.71 -3.22
CA LEU A 75 6.69 -11.68 -2.48
C LEU A 75 7.52 -12.23 -1.30
N ASN A 76 7.46 -13.53 -1.01
CA ASN A 76 8.13 -14.14 0.15
C ASN A 76 9.66 -14.07 0.09
N HIS A 77 10.25 -13.63 -1.03
CA HIS A 77 11.67 -13.33 -1.16
C HIS A 77 12.05 -11.95 -0.62
N TYR A 78 11.07 -11.04 -0.44
CA TYR A 78 11.31 -9.74 0.18
C TYR A 78 11.38 -9.84 1.72
N ASN A 79 12.03 -8.86 2.32
CA ASN A 79 12.00 -8.73 3.77
C ASN A 79 10.54 -8.55 4.26
N LYS A 80 10.15 -9.32 5.26
CA LYS A 80 8.79 -9.34 5.81
C LYS A 80 8.29 -7.97 6.30
N ASP A 81 9.20 -7.06 6.63
CA ASP A 81 8.89 -5.74 7.15
C ASP A 81 8.64 -4.70 6.02
N LEU A 82 8.79 -5.11 4.74
CA LEU A 82 8.39 -4.32 3.56
C LEU A 82 6.89 -4.51 3.27
N TRP A 83 6.04 -4.16 4.23
CA TRP A 83 4.60 -4.40 4.14
C TRP A 83 3.93 -3.70 2.95
N ALA A 84 4.41 -2.53 2.53
CA ALA A 84 3.82 -1.77 1.41
C ALA A 84 4.06 -2.44 0.05
N ILE A 85 5.04 -3.35 -0.08
CA ILE A 85 5.31 -4.04 -1.35
C ILE A 85 4.10 -4.85 -1.83
N ALA A 86 3.30 -5.38 -0.91
CA ALA A 86 2.08 -6.11 -1.21
C ALA A 86 1.02 -5.21 -1.86
N LYS A 87 0.91 -3.96 -1.40
CA LYS A 87 0.03 -2.96 -2.01
C LYS A 87 0.52 -2.59 -3.41
N ILE A 88 1.81 -2.27 -3.55
CA ILE A 88 2.44 -1.95 -4.84
C ILE A 88 2.22 -3.08 -5.85
N LYS A 89 2.43 -4.34 -5.44
CA LYS A 89 2.16 -5.50 -6.28
C LYS A 89 0.68 -5.62 -6.65
N THR A 90 -0.21 -5.39 -5.72
CA THR A 90 -1.65 -5.41 -5.98
C THR A 90 -2.04 -4.35 -7.01
N PHE A 91 -1.50 -3.12 -6.93
CA PHE A 91 -1.74 -2.07 -7.93
C PHE A 91 -1.20 -2.47 -9.30
N GLN A 92 0.00 -3.07 -9.38
CA GLN A 92 0.61 -3.55 -10.62
C GLN A 92 -0.26 -4.58 -11.36
N LEU A 93 -1.02 -5.37 -10.63
CA LEU A 93 -1.87 -6.42 -11.19
C LEU A 93 -3.21 -5.89 -11.74
N GLN A 94 -3.55 -4.62 -11.51
CA GLN A 94 -4.81 -4.07 -11.98
C GLN A 94 -4.79 -3.80 -13.49
N LYS A 95 -5.88 -4.18 -14.16
CA LYS A 95 -6.08 -4.00 -15.61
C LYS A 95 -7.28 -3.13 -15.95
N GLU A 96 -7.95 -2.61 -14.95
CA GLU A 96 -9.13 -1.76 -15.04
C GLU A 96 -9.17 -0.80 -13.84
N PRO A 97 -9.92 0.31 -13.92
CA PRO A 97 -10.04 1.28 -12.85
C PRO A 97 -10.39 0.64 -11.50
N PHE A 98 -9.67 1.02 -10.46
CA PHE A 98 -9.79 0.42 -9.14
C PHE A 98 -9.63 1.45 -8.01
N LEU A 99 -10.13 1.09 -6.84
CA LEU A 99 -9.79 1.71 -5.55
C LEU A 99 -9.26 0.62 -4.62
N HIS A 100 -8.03 0.75 -4.20
CA HIS A 100 -7.50 -0.02 -3.09
C HIS A 100 -7.90 0.64 -1.78
N VAL A 101 -8.31 -0.17 -0.81
CA VAL A 101 -8.70 0.27 0.53
C VAL A 101 -7.99 -0.60 1.56
N ASP A 102 -7.27 0.01 2.49
CA ASP A 102 -6.56 -0.73 3.55
C ASP A 102 -7.54 -1.46 4.48
N GLY A 103 -7.09 -2.56 5.08
CA GLY A 103 -7.90 -3.38 5.97
C GLY A 103 -8.27 -2.72 7.30
N ASP A 104 -7.75 -1.52 7.57
CA ASP A 104 -8.04 -0.67 8.73
C ASP A 104 -8.81 0.61 8.38
N VAL A 105 -9.25 0.74 7.13
CA VAL A 105 -10.12 1.81 6.66
C VAL A 105 -11.57 1.35 6.63
N PHE A 106 -12.46 2.15 7.19
CA PHE A 106 -13.89 1.84 7.31
C PHE A 106 -14.70 2.84 6.51
N VAL A 107 -15.50 2.36 5.56
CA VAL A 107 -16.33 3.20 4.69
C VAL A 107 -17.80 3.05 5.04
N TRP A 108 -18.54 4.14 4.96
CA TRP A 108 -19.96 4.21 5.33
C TRP A 108 -20.87 4.58 4.15
N GLU A 109 -20.28 4.80 2.97
CA GLU A 109 -20.96 5.14 1.71
C GLU A 109 -20.22 4.56 0.50
N SER A 110 -20.82 4.61 -0.70
CA SER A 110 -20.17 4.13 -1.92
C SER A 110 -19.04 5.06 -2.37
N LEU A 111 -17.82 4.57 -2.40
CA LEU A 111 -16.65 5.30 -2.92
C LEU A 111 -16.60 5.26 -4.45
N SER A 112 -16.97 4.13 -5.06
CA SER A 112 -16.87 3.93 -6.51
C SER A 112 -17.77 4.86 -7.33
N GLU A 113 -18.90 5.28 -6.77
CA GLU A 113 -19.79 6.27 -7.42
C GLU A 113 -19.23 7.69 -7.27
N LYS A 114 -18.72 8.02 -6.09
CA LYS A 114 -18.19 9.34 -5.76
C LYS A 114 -16.96 9.69 -6.62
N PHE A 115 -16.12 8.70 -6.92
CA PHE A 115 -14.82 8.90 -7.58
C PHE A 115 -14.75 8.32 -9.00
N ARG A 116 -15.90 8.06 -9.63
CA ARG A 116 -15.98 7.37 -10.93
C ARG A 116 -15.08 7.95 -12.01
N ASP A 117 -15.01 9.28 -12.09
CA ASP A 117 -14.32 10.00 -13.16
C ASP A 117 -12.95 10.56 -12.74
N SER A 118 -12.46 10.15 -11.56
CA SER A 118 -11.18 10.64 -11.04
C SER A 118 -10.00 9.83 -11.63
N ASN A 119 -9.00 10.54 -12.14
CA ASN A 119 -7.78 9.93 -12.67
C ASN A 119 -6.92 9.31 -11.58
N LEU A 120 -6.62 10.10 -10.54
CA LEU A 120 -5.90 9.66 -9.35
C LEU A 120 -6.70 10.04 -8.10
N ILE A 121 -6.65 9.15 -7.13
CA ILE A 121 -7.35 9.29 -5.84
C ILE A 121 -6.38 8.88 -4.75
N THR A 122 -6.31 9.68 -3.70
CA THR A 122 -5.66 9.30 -2.43
C THR A 122 -6.59 9.65 -1.28
N GLN A 123 -6.38 9.07 -0.11
CA GLN A 123 -7.19 9.37 1.06
C GLN A 123 -7.09 10.85 1.45
N ASN A 124 -5.87 11.38 1.54
CA ASN A 124 -5.56 12.79 1.79
C ASN A 124 -4.10 13.08 1.46
N LEU A 125 -3.76 14.37 1.35
CA LEU A 125 -2.38 14.82 1.38
C LEU A 125 -1.93 14.97 2.84
N GLU A 126 -0.76 14.42 3.14
CA GLU A 126 -0.09 14.57 4.42
C GLU A 126 0.70 15.89 4.41
N ILE A 127 0.23 16.86 5.19
CA ILE A 127 0.83 18.19 5.29
C ILE A 127 1.64 18.38 6.57
N THR A 128 1.51 17.47 7.54
CA THR A 128 2.30 17.45 8.78
C THR A 128 3.49 16.51 8.58
N THR A 129 4.62 17.03 8.20
CA THR A 129 5.67 16.28 7.53
C THR A 129 6.92 16.02 8.34
N ASP A 130 6.95 16.38 9.62
CA ASP A 130 8.09 16.10 10.50
C ASP A 130 8.41 14.61 10.55
N TYR A 131 7.39 13.75 10.60
CA TYR A 131 7.55 12.30 10.56
C TYR A 131 8.35 11.83 9.33
N TYR A 132 7.96 12.28 8.13
CA TYR A 132 8.65 11.91 6.90
C TYR A 132 10.07 12.49 6.85
N ARG A 133 10.25 13.74 7.29
CA ARG A 133 11.58 14.38 7.32
C ARG A 133 12.52 13.70 8.29
N ASP A 134 12.06 13.34 9.47
CA ASP A 134 12.89 12.66 10.45
C ASP A 134 13.22 11.23 10.00
N GLY A 135 12.25 10.48 9.47
CA GLY A 135 12.51 9.19 8.85
C GLY A 135 13.51 9.28 7.69
N TRP A 136 13.40 10.31 6.84
CA TRP A 136 14.31 10.51 5.71
C TRP A 136 15.75 10.78 6.17
N LYS A 137 15.96 11.62 7.18
CA LYS A 137 17.28 11.88 7.78
C LYS A 137 17.99 10.60 8.23
N ILE A 138 17.20 9.62 8.71
CA ILE A 138 17.73 8.35 9.21
C ILE A 138 18.16 7.45 8.05
N ILE A 139 17.34 7.35 6.98
CA ILE A 139 17.53 6.32 5.96
C ILE A 139 18.29 6.78 4.72
N HIS A 140 18.22 8.07 4.33
CA HIS A 140 18.68 8.51 3.01
C HIS A 140 20.17 8.23 2.76
N SER A 141 21.03 8.34 3.79
CA SER A 141 22.45 8.06 3.68
C SER A 141 22.80 6.58 3.52
N LYS A 142 21.82 5.70 3.76
CA LYS A 142 21.96 4.24 3.66
C LYS A 142 21.44 3.68 2.33
N LEU A 143 20.81 4.56 1.52
CA LEU A 143 20.30 4.18 0.21
C LEU A 143 21.40 4.21 -0.83
N SER A 144 21.52 3.15 -1.64
CA SER A 144 22.44 3.08 -2.79
C SER A 144 21.81 3.62 -4.07
N PHE A 145 20.48 3.72 -4.11
CA PHE A 145 19.74 4.22 -5.25
C PHE A 145 18.59 5.12 -4.79
N LEU A 146 18.42 6.24 -5.48
CA LEU A 146 17.30 7.16 -5.31
C LEU A 146 16.68 7.45 -6.68
N PRO A 147 15.37 7.24 -6.89
CA PRO A 147 14.68 7.66 -8.10
C PRO A 147 14.82 9.18 -8.32
N GLU A 148 14.93 9.62 -9.58
CA GLU A 148 15.09 11.03 -9.92
C GLU A 148 13.92 11.89 -9.41
N GLU A 149 12.72 11.36 -9.44
CA GLU A 149 11.49 12.00 -8.95
C GLU A 149 11.58 12.37 -7.47
N MET A 150 12.34 11.62 -6.68
CA MET A 150 12.56 11.91 -5.26
C MET A 150 13.50 13.12 -5.00
N ASN A 151 14.09 13.71 -6.03
CA ASN A 151 15.05 14.81 -5.86
C ASN A 151 14.44 16.04 -5.18
N ASN A 152 13.19 16.37 -5.44
CA ASN A 152 12.54 17.51 -4.78
C ASN A 152 12.38 17.26 -3.29
N PHE A 153 11.93 16.08 -2.91
CA PHE A 153 11.83 15.67 -1.51
C PHE A 153 13.23 15.61 -0.86
N HIS A 154 14.19 14.95 -1.51
CA HIS A 154 15.57 14.84 -1.00
C HIS A 154 16.20 16.20 -0.71
N ASN A 155 16.04 17.17 -1.61
CA ASN A 155 16.62 18.52 -1.51
C ASN A 155 15.76 19.52 -0.72
N ASN A 156 14.78 19.06 0.05
CA ASN A 156 13.86 19.89 0.85
C ASN A 156 13.04 20.91 0.05
N LYS A 157 12.78 20.64 -1.24
CA LYS A 157 11.91 21.46 -2.09
C LYS A 157 10.44 21.02 -2.01
N SER A 158 10.21 19.77 -1.62
CA SER A 158 8.91 19.20 -1.31
C SER A 158 8.97 18.54 0.06
N ASN A 159 7.85 18.47 0.75
CA ASN A 159 7.70 17.81 2.05
C ASN A 159 6.31 17.17 2.19
N LEU A 160 5.66 16.91 1.07
CA LEU A 160 4.32 16.31 1.02
C LEU A 160 4.41 14.81 0.74
N ALA A 161 3.37 14.12 1.14
CA ALA A 161 3.15 12.71 0.85
C ALA A 161 1.65 12.46 0.65
N CYS A 162 1.31 11.38 -0.02
CA CYS A 162 -0.07 10.93 -0.15
C CYS A 162 -0.37 9.84 0.87
N ASN A 163 -1.37 10.03 1.73
CA ASN A 163 -1.89 8.93 2.52
C ASN A 163 -2.55 7.90 1.61
N MET A 164 -2.16 6.64 1.74
CA MET A 164 -2.57 5.57 0.84
C MET A 164 -3.51 4.53 1.49
N GLY A 165 -4.22 4.91 2.54
CA GLY A 165 -5.30 4.09 3.10
C GLY A 165 -6.46 3.88 2.11
N ILE A 166 -6.69 4.88 1.22
CA ILE A 166 -7.50 4.77 0.01
C ILE A 166 -6.67 5.29 -1.16
N ILE A 167 -6.48 4.48 -2.20
CA ILE A 167 -5.68 4.83 -3.37
C ILE A 167 -6.24 4.18 -4.63
N GLY A 168 -6.21 4.86 -5.76
CA GLY A 168 -6.65 4.31 -7.03
C GLY A 168 -6.96 5.36 -8.08
N GLY A 169 -7.84 5.02 -9.03
CA GLY A 169 -8.28 5.92 -10.09
C GLY A 169 -8.38 5.24 -11.45
N ASN A 170 -8.59 6.09 -12.47
CA ASN A 170 -8.74 5.66 -13.85
C ASN A 170 -7.41 5.63 -14.62
N ASN A 171 -6.36 6.33 -14.13
CA ASN A 171 -5.09 6.45 -14.84
C ASN A 171 -4.19 5.22 -14.60
N LEU A 172 -4.48 4.12 -15.30
CA LEU A 172 -3.72 2.87 -15.18
C LEU A 172 -2.28 2.98 -15.67
N ASP A 173 -1.99 3.86 -16.63
CA ASP A 173 -0.63 4.07 -17.12
C ASP A 173 0.24 4.71 -16.03
N PHE A 174 -0.32 5.64 -15.26
CA PHE A 174 0.36 6.18 -14.08
C PHE A 174 0.66 5.08 -13.05
N PHE A 175 -0.33 4.25 -12.71
CA PHE A 175 -0.12 3.14 -11.76
C PHE A 175 0.91 2.13 -12.24
N LYS A 176 0.94 1.84 -13.53
CA LYS A 176 1.95 0.97 -14.13
C LYS A 176 3.36 1.53 -13.94
N GLU A 177 3.56 2.81 -14.24
CA GLU A 177 4.85 3.47 -14.05
C GLU A 177 5.22 3.58 -12.58
N PHE A 178 4.29 4.04 -11.75
CA PHE A 178 4.48 4.15 -10.30
C PHE A 178 4.93 2.82 -9.68
N THR A 179 4.22 1.73 -9.97
CA THR A 179 4.52 0.42 -9.40
C THR A 179 5.86 -0.14 -9.89
N GLN A 180 6.18 0.06 -11.16
CA GLN A 180 7.46 -0.36 -11.72
C GLN A 180 8.63 0.36 -11.04
N LYS A 181 8.56 1.68 -10.91
CA LYS A 181 9.60 2.50 -10.28
C LYS A 181 9.70 2.27 -8.76
N SER A 182 8.56 2.05 -8.08
CA SER A 182 8.54 1.70 -6.66
C SER A 182 9.25 0.36 -6.40
N ILE A 183 8.98 -0.65 -7.22
CA ILE A 183 9.65 -1.96 -7.11
C ILE A 183 11.15 -1.80 -7.40
N GLU A 184 11.51 -1.05 -8.45
CA GLU A 184 12.92 -0.76 -8.76
C GLU A 184 13.63 -0.04 -7.60
N PHE A 185 12.93 0.90 -6.92
CA PHE A 185 13.48 1.59 -5.75
C PHE A 185 13.75 0.62 -4.59
N VAL A 186 12.85 -0.34 -4.35
CA VAL A 186 13.06 -1.40 -3.36
C VAL A 186 14.21 -2.32 -3.78
N ASP A 187 14.19 -2.85 -5.00
CA ASP A 187 15.13 -3.87 -5.48
C ASP A 187 16.57 -3.36 -5.50
N LYS A 188 16.78 -2.13 -5.97
CA LYS A 188 18.12 -1.50 -6.02
C LYS A 188 18.69 -1.15 -4.65
N ASN A 189 17.88 -1.15 -3.60
CA ASN A 189 18.31 -0.95 -2.23
C ASN A 189 18.30 -2.24 -1.39
N ALA A 190 17.92 -3.38 -1.98
CA ALA A 190 17.77 -4.64 -1.25
C ALA A 190 19.06 -5.11 -0.54
N SER A 191 20.24 -4.85 -1.14
CA SER A 191 21.54 -5.16 -0.53
C SER A 191 21.82 -4.39 0.77
N ASN A 192 21.14 -3.27 0.98
CA ASN A 192 21.35 -2.38 2.12
C ASN A 192 20.38 -2.68 3.28
N PHE A 193 19.44 -3.61 3.10
CA PHE A 193 18.43 -3.91 4.12
C PHE A 193 19.01 -4.42 5.44
N ASP A 194 20.19 -5.04 5.43
CA ASP A 194 20.89 -5.40 6.65
C ASP A 194 21.36 -4.18 7.46
N GLU A 195 21.76 -3.11 6.80
CA GLU A 195 22.09 -1.83 7.39
C GLU A 195 20.84 -1.01 7.78
N LEU A 196 19.75 -1.22 7.04
CA LEU A 196 18.43 -0.61 7.28
C LEU A 196 17.61 -1.32 8.34
N LYS A 197 18.12 -2.35 9.02
CA LYS A 197 17.38 -3.28 9.89
C LYS A 197 16.34 -2.65 10.83
N LEU A 198 16.65 -1.48 11.38
CA LEU A 198 15.73 -0.77 12.29
C LEU A 198 14.82 0.23 11.56
N ASP A 199 15.10 0.51 10.28
CA ASP A 199 14.48 1.61 9.54
C ASP A 199 13.69 1.14 8.32
N ILE A 200 13.64 -0.17 8.05
CA ILE A 200 12.84 -0.74 6.95
C ILE A 200 11.37 -0.33 7.06
N LEU A 201 10.85 -0.23 8.28
CA LEU A 201 9.48 0.24 8.50
C LEU A 201 9.28 1.65 7.96
N ASN A 202 10.24 2.54 8.17
CA ASN A 202 10.22 3.89 7.61
C ASN A 202 10.39 3.88 6.09
N PHE A 203 11.19 2.96 5.53
CA PHE A 203 11.40 2.87 4.09
C PHE A 203 10.09 2.63 3.31
N ASN A 204 9.14 1.90 3.89
CA ASN A 204 7.84 1.67 3.26
C ASN A 204 7.14 2.97 2.83
N VAL A 205 7.11 3.97 3.69
CA VAL A 205 6.42 5.23 3.38
C VAL A 205 7.10 6.02 2.27
N PHE A 206 8.41 5.81 2.03
CA PHE A 206 9.14 6.54 0.99
C PHE A 206 8.90 5.95 -0.39
N PHE A 207 8.95 4.64 -0.58
CA PHE A 207 8.67 4.05 -1.88
C PHE A 207 7.17 3.94 -2.21
N GLU A 208 6.30 4.16 -1.22
CA GLU A 208 4.84 4.17 -1.37
C GLU A 208 4.31 5.60 -1.41
N GLN A 209 4.30 6.33 -0.27
CA GLN A 209 3.54 7.55 -0.06
C GLN A 209 4.23 8.79 -0.61
N VAL A 210 5.51 8.96 -0.29
CA VAL A 210 6.31 10.11 -0.76
C VAL A 210 6.55 9.98 -2.25
N PHE A 211 6.99 8.82 -2.71
CA PHE A 211 7.29 8.60 -4.12
C PHE A 211 6.06 8.76 -5.02
N PHE A 212 4.88 8.31 -4.56
CA PHE A 212 3.63 8.55 -5.28
C PHE A 212 3.36 10.03 -5.47
N TYR A 213 3.49 10.84 -4.40
CA TYR A 213 3.29 12.27 -4.47
C TYR A 213 4.29 12.94 -5.43
N GLU A 214 5.57 12.63 -5.31
CA GLU A 214 6.61 13.23 -6.15
C GLU A 214 6.41 12.89 -7.64
N LEU A 215 6.08 11.64 -7.97
CA LEU A 215 5.78 11.23 -9.33
C LEU A 215 4.51 11.91 -9.88
N ALA A 216 3.44 11.98 -9.08
CA ALA A 216 2.19 12.64 -9.49
C ALA A 216 2.38 14.16 -9.68
N SER A 217 3.17 14.80 -8.83
CA SER A 217 3.52 16.20 -8.93
C SER A 217 4.35 16.51 -10.19
N GLU A 218 5.34 15.66 -10.52
CA GLU A 218 6.13 15.80 -11.74
C GLU A 218 5.25 15.72 -12.99
N LYS A 219 4.27 14.82 -12.98
CA LYS A 219 3.33 14.64 -14.11
C LYS A 219 2.16 15.63 -14.13
N LYS A 220 2.10 16.53 -13.16
CA LYS A 220 1.00 17.52 -12.99
C LYS A 220 -0.37 16.86 -12.84
N GLU A 221 -0.42 15.74 -12.15
CA GLU A 221 -1.64 15.01 -11.81
C GLU A 221 -2.21 15.42 -10.43
N VAL A 222 -1.46 16.23 -9.66
CA VAL A 222 -1.83 16.82 -8.36
C VAL A 222 -1.65 18.33 -8.40
#